data_94caa9d7e581266d294757d323fd858f
#
_entry.id   94caa9d7e581266d294757d323fd858f
#
_cell.length_a   1.000
_cell.length_b   1.000
_cell.length_c   1.000
_cell.angle_alpha   90.00
_cell.angle_beta   90.00
_cell.angle_gamma   90.00
#
_symmetry.space_group_name_H-M   'P 1'
#
loop_
_entity.id
_entity.type
_entity.pdbx_description
1 polymer ?
#
loop_
_entity_poly.entity_id
_entity_poly.type
_entity_poly.pdbx_seq_one_letter_code
_entity_poly.pdbx_strand_id
1 'polypeptide(L)'
;MTNARLIGLAAVVLVLGSGSATSQAAPHRPGICNQAAAAALTGKNRISDRRAKRLTGATIVRQIRPGQGVTMDYRRERVTIETNPRTNKIIRAFCG
;
A
#
# COMPACT_ATOMS: atom_id res chain seq x y z
N MET A 1 -1.22 -58.18 -36.55
CA MET A 1 -1.20 -57.57 -36.39
C MET A 1 -1.26 -56.69 -35.65
N THR A 2 -1.20 -56.22 -35.18
CA THR A 2 -1.30 -55.27 -34.65
C THR A 2 -0.91 -54.57 -33.90
N ASN A 3 -0.80 -54.31 -33.44
CA ASN A 3 -0.48 -53.55 -32.82
C ASN A 3 -0.52 -52.49 -32.18
N ALA A 4 -0.56 -52.19 -31.81
CA ALA A 4 -0.78 -51.13 -31.31
C ALA A 4 -0.26 -50.48 -30.50
N ARG A 5 -0.21 -50.14 -30.24
CA ARG A 5 0.18 -49.36 -29.52
C ARG A 5 0.17 -48.40 -28.90
N LEU A 6 0.16 -47.90 -28.35
CA LEU A 6 0.05 -46.92 -27.78
C LEU A 6 0.50 -46.19 -27.06
N ILE A 7 0.69 -45.81 -26.76
CA ILE A 7 1.11 -45.02 -26.21
C ILE A 7 0.93 -44.16 -25.45
N GLY A 8 0.86 -43.76 -24.79
CA GLY A 8 0.52 -42.92 -24.08
C GLY A 8 1.12 -42.00 -23.64
N LEU A 9 1.30 -41.61 -23.44
CA LEU A 9 1.82 -40.67 -23.06
C LEU A 9 1.66 -39.83 -22.23
N ALA A 10 1.69 -39.43 -21.63
CA ALA A 10 1.60 -38.73 -20.78
C ALA A 10 1.73 -37.60 -20.55
N ALA A 11 1.73 -37.00 -20.47
CA ALA A 11 1.66 -35.84 -20.30
C ALA A 11 1.88 -35.17 -19.31
N VAL A 12 2.05 -34.90 -18.69
CA VAL A 12 2.24 -34.25 -17.71
C VAL A 12 2.23 -33.07 -17.45
N VAL A 13 2.15 -32.41 -17.24
CA VAL A 13 2.01 -31.27 -16.95
C VAL A 13 2.36 -30.61 -15.98
N LEU A 14 2.57 -30.14 -15.44
CA LEU A 14 2.92 -29.45 -14.65
C LEU A 14 2.77 -28.37 -14.30
N VAL A 15 2.55 -27.81 -13.96
CA VAL A 15 2.25 -26.71 -13.58
C VAL A 15 2.78 -26.05 -12.80
N LEU A 16 3.08 -25.68 -12.32
CA LEU A 16 3.57 -24.97 -11.70
C LEU A 16 3.23 -24.01 -11.14
N GLY A 17 2.84 -23.66 -10.74
CA GLY A 17 2.36 -22.78 -10.23
C GLY A 17 2.95 -21.83 -9.80
N SER A 18 3.21 -21.55 -9.50
CA SER A 18 3.67 -20.64 -9.16
C SER A 18 3.50 -19.72 -8.69
N GLY A 19 3.52 -19.29 -8.34
CA GLY A 19 3.41 -18.36 -8.00
C GLY A 19 3.30 -17.49 -7.45
N SER A 20 2.89 -17.30 -7.13
CA SER A 20 2.59 -16.38 -6.62
C SER A 20 3.07 -15.42 -6.21
N ALA A 21 3.58 -15.10 -6.24
CA ALA A 21 4.06 -14.07 -5.98
C ALA A 21 3.45 -13.14 -5.38
N THR A 22 3.05 -13.19 -4.69
CA THR A 22 2.47 -12.35 -4.04
C THR A 22 3.13 -11.24 -3.81
N SER A 23 3.02 -10.46 -4.23
CA SER A 23 3.53 -9.37 -3.99
C SER A 23 3.33 -8.91 -2.76
N GLN A 24 3.89 -9.04 -1.97
CA GLN A 24 3.73 -8.61 -0.83
C GLN A 24 4.17 -7.34 -0.64
N ALA A 25 3.59 -6.56 -0.20
CA ALA A 25 3.93 -5.31 0.16
C ALA A 25 4.98 -5.44 1.15
N ALA A 26 5.85 -4.58 1.24
CA ALA A 26 6.85 -4.60 2.25
C ALA A 26 6.15 -4.63 3.57
N PRO A 27 6.60 -5.40 4.48
CA PRO A 27 5.99 -5.46 5.77
C PRO A 27 6.06 -4.12 6.43
N HIS A 28 4.97 -3.70 7.00
CA HIS A 28 4.94 -2.48 7.72
C HIS A 28 5.56 -2.71 9.06
N ARG A 29 6.44 -1.88 9.46
CA ARG A 29 6.99 -1.96 10.80
C ARG A 29 6.06 -1.23 11.72
N PRO A 30 5.68 -1.84 12.82
CA PRO A 30 4.77 -1.20 13.75
C PRO A 30 5.29 0.17 14.17
N GLY A 31 4.46 1.16 14.09
CA GLY A 31 4.80 2.50 14.51
C GLY A 31 5.60 3.31 13.53
N ILE A 32 5.98 2.74 12.41
CA ILE A 32 6.75 3.47 11.42
C ILE A 32 5.90 3.68 10.19
N CYS A 33 5.80 4.91 9.75
CA CYS A 33 4.99 5.25 8.59
C CYS A 33 5.64 4.68 7.33
N ASN A 34 4.84 4.05 6.48
CA ASN A 34 5.30 3.51 5.21
C ASN A 34 5.09 4.58 4.15
N GLN A 35 6.19 5.03 3.56
CA GLN A 35 6.13 6.14 2.61
C GLN A 35 5.30 5.83 1.35
N ALA A 36 5.42 4.64 0.83
CA ALA A 36 4.65 4.28 -0.36
C ALA A 36 3.16 4.26 -0.06
N ALA A 37 2.79 3.75 1.10
CA ALA A 37 1.39 3.70 1.51
C ALA A 37 0.85 5.11 1.73
N ALA A 38 1.67 6.00 2.28
CA ALA A 38 1.26 7.39 2.48
C ALA A 38 1.05 8.07 1.13
N ALA A 39 1.99 7.91 0.21
CA ALA A 39 1.88 8.53 -1.10
C ALA A 39 0.65 8.04 -1.86
N ALA A 40 0.25 6.81 -1.65
CA ALA A 40 -0.90 6.23 -2.33
C ALA A 40 -2.22 6.88 -1.91
N LEU A 41 -2.22 7.66 -0.85
CA LEU A 41 -3.44 8.36 -0.42
C LEU A 41 -3.72 9.59 -1.26
N THR A 42 -2.76 10.06 -2.01
CA THR A 42 -2.91 11.25 -2.84
C THR A 42 -4.04 11.06 -3.84
N GLY A 43 -4.91 12.03 -3.92
CA GLY A 43 -6.03 11.99 -4.85
C GLY A 43 -7.27 11.30 -4.30
N LYS A 44 -7.15 10.64 -3.17
CA LYS A 44 -8.30 9.99 -2.56
C LYS A 44 -9.04 10.94 -1.66
N ASN A 45 -10.24 10.57 -1.27
CA ASN A 45 -11.00 11.37 -0.32
C ASN A 45 -10.33 11.33 1.04
N ARG A 46 -10.51 12.39 1.80
CA ARG A 46 -9.96 12.46 3.14
C ARG A 46 -10.40 11.25 3.94
N ILE A 47 -9.50 10.72 4.73
CA ILE A 47 -9.79 9.57 5.57
C ILE A 47 -9.56 9.94 7.04
N SER A 48 -10.12 9.14 7.92
CA SER A 48 -9.97 9.37 9.36
C SER A 48 -8.54 9.07 9.80
N ASP A 49 -8.18 9.61 10.96
CA ASP A 49 -6.88 9.32 11.54
C ASP A 49 -6.69 7.84 11.76
N ARG A 50 -7.71 7.17 12.25
CA ARG A 50 -7.62 5.76 12.51
C ARG A 50 -7.31 4.98 11.24
N ARG A 51 -8.00 5.34 10.16
CA ARG A 51 -7.77 4.66 8.90
C ARG A 51 -6.39 4.96 8.35
N ALA A 52 -5.94 6.20 8.51
CA ALA A 52 -4.62 6.59 8.06
C ALA A 52 -3.55 5.79 8.78
N LYS A 53 -3.72 5.60 10.10
CA LYS A 53 -2.77 4.80 10.85
C LYS A 53 -2.75 3.36 10.34
N ARG A 54 -3.92 2.83 10.05
CA ARG A 54 -4.00 1.46 9.62
C ARG A 54 -3.38 1.25 8.25
N LEU A 55 -3.58 2.19 7.36
CA LEU A 55 -3.06 2.07 6.00
C LEU A 55 -1.56 2.34 5.89
N THR A 56 -1.04 3.21 6.73
CA THR A 56 0.35 3.63 6.63
C THR A 56 1.27 3.04 7.70
N GLY A 57 0.70 2.53 8.76
CA GLY A 57 1.49 2.05 9.89
C GLY A 57 1.87 3.14 10.87
N ALA A 58 1.54 4.40 10.57
CA ALA A 58 1.86 5.51 11.45
C ALA A 58 1.11 5.40 12.76
N THR A 59 1.70 5.91 13.83
CA THR A 59 1.03 6.01 15.11
C THR A 59 0.58 7.44 15.39
N ILE A 60 1.06 8.39 14.61
CA ILE A 60 0.67 9.78 14.73
C ILE A 60 0.19 10.25 13.37
N VAL A 61 -0.93 10.95 13.36
CA VAL A 61 -1.47 11.49 12.11
C VAL A 61 -1.60 12.99 12.25
N ARG A 62 -1.09 13.72 11.25
CA ARG A 62 -1.22 15.16 11.22
C ARG A 62 -2.03 15.53 9.99
N GLN A 63 -3.24 15.98 10.19
CA GLN A 63 -4.11 16.38 9.09
C GLN A 63 -4.02 17.90 8.96
N ILE A 64 -3.66 18.37 7.79
CA ILE A 64 -3.46 19.78 7.54
C ILE A 64 -4.22 20.23 6.29
N ARG A 65 -4.40 21.54 6.19
CA ARG A 65 -4.95 22.15 4.98
C ARG A 65 -3.85 22.91 4.29
N PRO A 66 -4.05 23.23 3.01
CA PRO A 66 -3.06 23.99 2.27
C PRO A 66 -2.74 25.31 2.98
N GLY A 67 -1.46 25.61 3.07
CA GLY A 67 -1.03 26.85 3.69
C GLY A 67 -0.98 26.85 5.20
N GLN A 68 -1.38 25.75 5.82
CA GLN A 68 -1.34 25.68 7.26
C GLN A 68 0.10 25.53 7.73
N GLY A 69 0.50 26.34 8.70
CA GLY A 69 1.84 26.22 9.25
C GLY A 69 1.97 24.99 10.08
N VAL A 70 3.08 24.30 9.95
CA VAL A 70 3.37 23.12 10.74
C VAL A 70 4.81 23.17 11.20
N THR A 71 5.10 22.39 12.23
CA THR A 71 6.46 22.30 12.73
C THR A 71 7.32 21.54 11.72
N MET A 72 8.58 21.89 11.67
CA MET A 72 9.49 21.30 10.69
C MET A 72 10.19 20.06 11.19
N ASP A 73 9.82 19.55 12.33
CA ASP A 73 10.42 18.35 12.86
C ASP A 73 9.94 17.12 12.09
N TYR A 74 10.85 16.27 11.73
CA TYR A 74 10.52 15.01 11.06
C TYR A 74 10.26 13.94 12.10
N ARG A 75 9.19 13.15 11.88
CA ARG A 75 8.93 12.01 12.73
C ARG A 75 8.62 10.80 11.88
N ARG A 76 9.39 9.77 12.04
CA ARG A 76 9.20 8.57 11.23
C ARG A 76 7.90 7.82 11.57
N GLU A 77 7.32 8.07 12.71
CA GLU A 77 6.08 7.43 13.10
C GLU A 77 4.83 8.25 12.71
N ARG A 78 5.03 9.38 12.06
CA ARG A 78 3.91 10.27 11.72
C ARG A 78 3.64 10.30 10.23
N VAL A 79 2.36 10.29 9.87
CA VAL A 79 1.95 10.57 8.51
C VAL A 79 1.29 11.93 8.51
N THR A 80 1.66 12.78 7.56
CA THR A 80 1.05 14.08 7.38
C THR A 80 0.20 14.02 6.11
N ILE A 81 -1.05 14.44 6.23
CA ILE A 81 -2.02 14.39 5.14
C ILE A 81 -2.57 15.78 4.90
N GLU A 82 -2.35 16.29 3.70
CA GLU A 82 -2.85 17.60 3.34
C GLU A 82 -4.07 17.43 2.45
N THR A 83 -5.20 17.95 2.88
CA THR A 83 -6.46 17.79 2.18
C THR A 83 -7.01 19.14 1.76
N ASN A 84 -7.55 19.22 0.56
CA ASN A 84 -8.20 20.40 0.07
C ASN A 84 -9.60 20.46 0.72
N PRO A 85 -9.89 21.46 1.54
CA PRO A 85 -11.17 21.52 2.23
C PRO A 85 -12.35 21.76 1.31
N ARG A 86 -12.11 22.23 0.09
CA ARG A 86 -13.22 22.44 -0.80
C ARG A 86 -13.62 21.18 -1.49
N THR A 87 -12.70 20.35 -1.89
CA THR A 87 -13.00 19.14 -2.64
C THR A 87 -12.97 17.92 -1.77
N ASN A 88 -12.43 18.02 -0.56
CA ASN A 88 -12.25 16.90 0.34
C ASN A 88 -11.27 15.86 -0.23
N LYS A 89 -10.43 16.28 -1.16
CA LYS A 89 -9.45 15.38 -1.75
C LYS A 89 -8.09 15.59 -1.13
N ILE A 90 -7.38 14.52 -0.92
CA ILE A 90 -6.03 14.57 -0.40
C ILE A 90 -5.11 15.08 -1.51
N ILE A 91 -4.44 16.19 -1.25
CA ILE A 91 -3.52 16.78 -2.21
C ILE A 91 -2.20 16.04 -2.17
N ARG A 92 -1.77 15.69 -0.99
CA ARG A 92 -0.55 14.93 -0.82
C ARG A 92 -0.52 14.33 0.57
N ALA A 93 0.23 13.28 0.72
CA ALA A 93 0.43 12.65 2.01
C ALA A 93 1.84 12.07 2.04
N PHE A 94 2.48 12.18 3.17
CA PHE A 94 3.85 11.74 3.30
C PHE A 94 4.18 11.43 4.76
N CYS A 95 5.19 10.62 4.95
CA CYS A 95 5.68 10.33 6.28
C CYS A 95 6.54 11.49 6.76
N GLY A 96 6.36 11.86 7.99
CA GLY A 96 7.17 12.96 8.52
C GLY A 96 6.41 14.07 9.18
#